data_2773de59e8540c9ec17bc264101c1543
#
_entry.id   2773de59e8540c9ec17bc264101c1543
#
_cell.length_a   1.000
_cell.length_b   1.000
_cell.length_c   1.000
_cell.angle_alpha   90.00
_cell.angle_beta   90.00
_cell.angle_gamma   90.00
#
_symmetry.space_group_name_H-M   'P 1'
#
loop_
_entity.id
_entity.type
_entity.pdbx_description
1 polymer ?
#
loop_
_entity_poly.entity_id
_entity_poly.type
_entity_poly.pdbx_seq_one_letter_code
_entity_poly.pdbx_strand_id
1 'polypeptide(L)'
;MKLDNGKMYLIEERVPLRTHQLLRKELARGRPALYISKHSPNQIKGQFTNLHEPLTTKWLSPRPDEECIPPMNLRMFENYLEKFLRENENGIVVLNGLDVLEMWNGFKPVLKILKRTHNQVSDGCGHNFIISLDPKNHYDKQLAELEAISDEVVVSNVEA
;
A
#
# COMPACT_ATOMS: atom_id res chain seq x y z
N MET A 1 0.11 16.50 -7.40
CA MET A 1 -1.08 15.73 -7.07
C MET A 1 -1.30 15.77 -5.55
N LYS A 2 -2.53 15.91 -5.12
CA LYS A 2 -2.91 15.96 -3.71
C LYS A 2 -3.83 14.80 -3.39
N LEU A 3 -3.60 14.13 -2.26
CA LEU A 3 -4.47 13.05 -1.79
C LEU A 3 -5.71 13.63 -1.12
N ASP A 4 -6.87 13.15 -1.54
CA ASP A 4 -8.13 13.43 -0.85
C ASP A 4 -8.36 12.39 0.24
N ASN A 5 -8.72 12.83 1.44
CA ASN A 5 -8.91 11.94 2.58
C ASN A 5 -10.02 10.92 2.33
N GLY A 6 -9.85 9.74 2.87
CA GLY A 6 -10.85 8.68 2.82
C GLY A 6 -10.88 7.91 1.52
N LYS A 7 -9.87 8.07 0.67
CA LYS A 7 -9.85 7.43 -0.66
C LYS A 7 -8.75 6.41 -0.80
N MET A 8 -9.02 5.44 -1.64
CA MET A 8 -8.07 4.43 -2.09
C MET A 8 -7.58 4.79 -3.50
N TYR A 9 -6.26 4.83 -3.65
CA TYR A 9 -5.58 5.16 -4.90
C TYR A 9 -4.88 3.94 -5.45
N LEU A 10 -5.08 3.68 -6.73
CA LEU A 10 -4.29 2.70 -7.48
C LEU A 10 -3.32 3.48 -8.37
N ILE A 11 -2.03 3.31 -8.12
CA ILE A 11 -0.99 3.98 -8.89
C ILE A 11 -0.30 2.95 -9.77
N GLU A 12 -0.51 3.07 -11.07
CA GLU A 12 0.07 2.18 -12.08
C GLU A 12 1.41 2.74 -12.51
N GLU A 13 2.48 2.11 -12.07
CA GLU A 13 3.85 2.54 -12.30
C GLU A 13 4.78 1.34 -12.27
N ARG A 14 5.83 1.40 -13.05
CA ARG A 14 6.81 0.32 -13.11
C ARG A 14 7.60 0.18 -11.80
N VAL A 15 7.99 1.30 -11.25
CA VAL A 15 8.65 1.41 -9.95
C VAL A 15 7.87 2.44 -9.11
N PRO A 16 7.89 2.35 -7.76
CA PRO A 16 7.04 3.20 -6.92
C PRO A 16 7.54 4.65 -6.77
N LEU A 17 7.87 5.29 -7.88
CA LEU A 17 8.40 6.65 -7.88
C LEU A 17 7.35 7.68 -7.48
N ARG A 18 6.18 7.64 -8.12
CA ARG A 18 5.08 8.55 -7.82
C ARG A 18 4.57 8.32 -6.40
N THR A 19 4.44 7.06 -6.02
CA THR A 19 4.03 6.67 -4.67
C THR A 19 4.97 7.24 -3.63
N HIS A 20 6.28 7.13 -3.83
CA HIS A 20 7.26 7.67 -2.88
C HIS A 20 7.23 9.19 -2.81
N GLN A 21 6.99 9.86 -3.92
CA GLN A 21 6.84 11.33 -3.93
C GLN A 21 5.65 11.77 -3.09
N LEU A 22 4.51 11.10 -3.25
CA LEU A 22 3.30 11.36 -2.46
C LEU A 22 3.53 11.07 -0.99
N LEU A 23 4.15 9.93 -0.68
CA LEU A 23 4.39 9.53 0.70
C LEU A 23 5.32 10.51 1.41
N ARG A 24 6.42 10.94 0.77
CA ARG A 24 7.33 11.92 1.36
C ARG A 24 6.60 13.22 1.71
N LYS A 25 5.75 13.68 0.81
CA LYS A 25 4.97 14.90 1.00
C LYS A 25 4.03 14.78 2.22
N GLU A 26 3.37 13.65 2.35
CA GLU A 26 2.41 13.43 3.44
C GLU A 26 3.10 13.14 4.77
N LEU A 27 4.24 12.46 4.78
CA LEU A 27 5.07 12.31 5.97
C LEU A 27 5.56 13.66 6.48
N ALA A 28 5.97 14.54 5.57
CA ALA A 28 6.39 15.89 5.92
C ALA A 28 5.26 16.72 6.55
N ARG A 29 4.01 16.35 6.31
CA ARG A 29 2.83 16.99 6.91
C ARG A 29 2.43 16.37 8.25
N GLY A 30 3.18 15.41 8.75
CA GLY A 30 2.96 14.78 10.04
C GLY A 30 2.03 13.58 10.03
N ARG A 31 1.72 13.04 8.87
CA ARG A 31 0.83 11.86 8.79
C ARG A 31 1.61 10.57 9.07
N PRO A 32 1.10 9.69 9.96
CA PRO A 32 1.73 8.38 10.16
C PRO A 32 1.48 7.48 8.94
N ALA A 33 2.43 6.59 8.65
CA ALA A 33 2.33 5.71 7.50
C ALA A 33 2.76 4.28 7.82
N LEU A 34 2.07 3.32 7.21
CA LEU A 34 2.45 1.91 7.19
C LEU A 34 2.77 1.55 5.74
N TYR A 35 4.01 1.17 5.49
CA TYR A 35 4.46 0.78 4.16
C TYR A 35 4.73 -0.73 4.14
N ILE A 36 3.90 -1.46 3.41
CA ILE A 36 4.07 -2.90 3.21
C ILE A 36 4.65 -3.11 1.83
N SER A 37 5.82 -3.72 1.75
CA SER A 37 6.59 -3.83 0.51
C SER A 37 7.14 -5.23 0.29
N LYS A 38 7.27 -5.59 -0.98
CA LYS A 38 8.03 -6.78 -1.39
C LYS A 38 9.54 -6.56 -1.36
N HIS A 39 9.97 -5.32 -1.13
CA HIS A 39 11.39 -4.97 -1.00
C HIS A 39 11.78 -4.87 0.46
N SER A 40 13.07 -5.08 0.76
CA SER A 40 13.56 -5.07 2.13
C SER A 40 13.39 -3.70 2.81
N PRO A 41 13.22 -3.65 4.15
CA PRO A 41 13.07 -2.38 4.87
C PRO A 41 14.23 -1.41 4.66
N ASN A 42 15.45 -1.91 4.52
CA ASN A 42 16.61 -1.05 4.30
C ASN A 42 16.50 -0.27 2.99
N GLN A 43 15.97 -0.89 1.95
CA GLN A 43 15.76 -0.22 0.66
C GLN A 43 14.70 0.88 0.76
N ILE A 44 13.68 0.64 1.55
CA ILE A 44 12.57 1.59 1.73
C ILE A 44 13.01 2.74 2.64
N LYS A 45 13.55 2.43 3.82
CA LYS A 45 13.95 3.45 4.80
C LYS A 45 14.99 4.42 4.24
N GLY A 46 15.90 3.93 3.39
CA GLY A 46 16.92 4.77 2.77
C GLY A 46 16.37 5.90 1.92
N GLN A 47 15.14 5.78 1.44
CA GLN A 47 14.51 6.81 0.63
C GLN A 47 13.79 7.89 1.44
N PHE A 48 13.65 7.69 2.77
CA PHE A 48 12.91 8.57 3.66
C PHE A 48 13.76 9.01 4.86
N THR A 49 15.08 9.14 4.69
CA THR A 49 16.05 9.31 5.77
C THR A 49 15.97 10.64 6.52
N ASN A 50 15.42 11.68 5.92
CA ASN A 50 15.38 13.01 6.52
C ASN A 50 14.03 13.40 7.09
N LEU A 51 13.12 12.44 7.24
CA LEU A 51 11.79 12.67 7.74
C LEU A 51 11.69 12.18 9.18
N HIS A 52 11.17 13.04 10.06
CA HIS A 52 11.01 12.74 11.49
C HIS A 52 9.70 12.04 11.82
N GLU A 53 8.87 11.81 10.82
CA GLU A 53 7.53 11.28 11.03
C GLU A 53 7.52 9.75 11.14
N PRO A 54 6.55 9.18 11.87
CA PRO A 54 6.51 7.73 12.07
C PRO A 54 6.17 6.98 10.79
N LEU A 55 7.18 6.36 10.21
CA LEU A 55 7.04 5.44 9.11
C LEU A 55 7.31 4.02 9.61
N THR A 56 6.29 3.18 9.59
CA THR A 56 6.42 1.77 9.89
C THR A 56 6.53 1.01 8.58
N THR A 57 7.57 0.19 8.45
CA THR A 57 7.77 -0.65 7.26
C THR A 57 7.57 -2.10 7.61
N LYS A 58 6.92 -2.85 6.71
CA LYS A 58 6.80 -4.30 6.81
C LYS A 58 7.21 -4.92 5.47
N TRP A 59 7.95 -6.01 5.55
CA TRP A 59 8.47 -6.72 4.40
C TRP A 59 7.65 -7.99 4.14
N LEU A 60 7.12 -8.14 2.93
CA LEU A 60 6.45 -9.38 2.52
C LEU A 60 7.51 -10.44 2.26
N SER A 61 7.83 -11.21 3.28
CA SER A 61 8.87 -12.22 3.25
C SER A 61 8.53 -13.33 4.23
N PRO A 62 8.87 -14.60 3.92
CA PRO A 62 8.63 -15.72 4.82
C PRO A 62 9.60 -15.78 6.01
N ARG A 63 10.50 -14.82 6.15
CA ARG A 63 11.46 -14.77 7.25
C ARG A 63 10.75 -14.59 8.60
N PRO A 64 11.24 -15.25 9.67
CA PRO A 64 10.62 -15.15 10.99
C PRO A 64 11.06 -13.91 11.76
N ASP A 65 11.02 -12.74 11.14
CA ASP A 65 11.38 -11.45 11.75
C ASP A 65 10.11 -10.64 12.05
N GLU A 66 10.16 -9.80 13.06
CA GLU A 66 9.04 -8.89 13.38
C GLU A 66 8.74 -7.90 12.27
N GLU A 67 9.73 -7.56 11.45
CA GLU A 67 9.57 -6.66 10.32
C GLU A 67 8.94 -7.33 9.10
N CYS A 68 8.72 -8.65 9.17
CA CYS A 68 8.21 -9.43 8.04
C CYS A 68 6.77 -9.84 8.24
N ILE A 69 6.02 -9.84 7.16
CA ILE A 69 4.70 -10.47 7.06
C ILE A 69 4.86 -11.63 6.08
N PRO A 70 4.66 -12.89 6.51
CA PRO A 70 4.70 -14.01 5.57
C PRO A 70 3.63 -13.80 4.50
N PRO A 71 3.98 -13.80 3.20
CA PRO A 71 3.01 -13.48 2.16
C PRO A 71 1.88 -14.49 2.04
N MET A 72 2.08 -15.72 2.53
CA MET A 72 1.01 -16.74 2.56
C MET A 72 0.03 -16.53 3.72
N ASN A 73 0.31 -15.64 4.65
CA ASN A 73 -0.55 -15.41 5.82
C ASN A 73 -1.39 -14.15 5.62
N LEU A 74 -2.49 -14.27 4.86
CA LEU A 74 -3.39 -13.16 4.59
C LEU A 74 -4.05 -12.60 5.85
N ARG A 75 -4.32 -13.46 6.84
CA ARG A 75 -4.92 -13.00 8.10
C ARG A 75 -4.00 -12.03 8.82
N MET A 76 -2.71 -12.34 8.87
CA MET A 76 -1.72 -11.49 9.49
C MET A 76 -1.60 -10.16 8.73
N PHE A 77 -1.58 -10.23 7.40
CA PHE A 77 -1.56 -9.05 6.54
C PHE A 77 -2.76 -8.13 6.84
N GLU A 78 -3.95 -8.67 6.83
CA GLU A 78 -5.17 -7.90 7.11
C GLU A 78 -5.17 -7.33 8.53
N ASN A 79 -4.70 -8.10 9.52
CA ASN A 79 -4.62 -7.64 10.90
C ASN A 79 -3.71 -6.41 11.06
N TYR A 80 -2.59 -6.38 10.37
CA TYR A 80 -1.70 -5.20 10.38
C TYR A 80 -2.40 -3.97 9.80
N LEU A 81 -3.14 -4.14 8.71
CA LEU A 81 -3.89 -3.04 8.11
C LEU A 81 -4.95 -2.50 9.08
N GLU A 82 -5.78 -3.38 9.62
CA GLU A 82 -6.86 -3.00 10.54
C GLU A 82 -6.34 -2.32 11.80
N LYS A 83 -5.30 -2.89 12.39
CA LYS A 83 -4.70 -2.35 13.60
C LYS A 83 -4.15 -0.95 13.37
N PHE A 84 -3.40 -0.77 12.28
CA PHE A 84 -2.83 0.54 11.95
C PHE A 84 -3.93 1.59 11.75
N LEU A 85 -4.96 1.26 10.99
CA LEU A 85 -6.05 2.20 10.72
C LEU A 85 -6.88 2.51 11.96
N ARG A 86 -7.04 1.53 12.86
CA ARG A 86 -7.76 1.73 14.11
C ARG A 86 -6.98 2.58 15.11
N GLU A 87 -5.65 2.43 15.15
CA GLU A 87 -4.79 3.09 16.14
C GLU A 87 -4.33 4.48 15.71
N ASN A 88 -4.56 4.87 14.47
CA ASN A 88 -4.10 6.15 13.93
C ASN A 88 -5.23 6.90 13.24
N GLU A 89 -5.21 8.22 13.36
CA GLU A 89 -6.00 9.10 12.53
C GLU A 89 -5.12 9.65 11.40
N ASN A 90 -5.69 9.95 10.27
CA ASN A 90 -4.99 10.48 9.10
C ASN A 90 -3.84 9.57 8.64
N GLY A 91 -3.96 8.27 8.86
CA GLY A 91 -2.95 7.31 8.49
C GLY A 91 -2.91 7.03 7.00
N ILE A 92 -1.72 6.72 6.51
CA ILE A 92 -1.52 6.32 5.12
C ILE A 92 -1.01 4.88 5.10
N VAL A 93 -1.70 4.02 4.36
CA VAL A 93 -1.20 2.66 4.09
C VAL A 93 -0.72 2.63 2.66
N VAL A 94 0.51 2.17 2.45
CA VAL A 94 1.08 1.95 1.13
C VAL A 94 1.37 0.47 0.96
N LEU A 95 0.90 -0.10 -0.14
CA LEU A 95 1.15 -1.49 -0.51
C LEU A 95 1.89 -1.53 -1.85
N ASN A 96 3.11 -2.03 -1.83
CA ASN A 96 3.88 -2.35 -3.03
C ASN A 96 4.30 -3.82 -2.94
N GLY A 97 3.55 -4.69 -3.56
CA GLY A 97 3.77 -6.14 -3.48
C GLY A 97 2.48 -6.94 -3.61
N LEU A 98 1.45 -6.32 -4.18
CA LEU A 98 0.18 -6.99 -4.41
C LEU A 98 0.36 -8.27 -5.23
N ASP A 99 1.24 -8.26 -6.23
CA ASP A 99 1.58 -9.41 -7.05
C ASP A 99 2.11 -10.58 -6.22
N VAL A 100 2.90 -10.29 -5.19
CA VAL A 100 3.42 -11.33 -4.28
C VAL A 100 2.30 -11.97 -3.46
N LEU A 101 1.40 -11.15 -2.92
CA LEU A 101 0.24 -11.64 -2.17
C LEU A 101 -0.66 -12.52 -3.04
N GLU A 102 -0.91 -12.09 -4.28
CA GLU A 102 -1.73 -12.83 -5.23
C GLU A 102 -1.10 -14.16 -5.63
N MET A 103 0.21 -14.17 -5.81
CA MET A 103 0.95 -15.39 -6.17
C MET A 103 0.79 -16.47 -5.10
N TRP A 104 0.82 -16.11 -3.83
CA TRP A 104 0.71 -17.06 -2.72
C TRP A 104 -0.73 -17.44 -2.38
N ASN A 105 -1.70 -16.55 -2.61
CA ASN A 105 -3.05 -16.71 -2.08
C ASN A 105 -4.15 -16.74 -3.14
N GLY A 106 -3.81 -16.38 -4.37
CA GLY A 106 -4.78 -16.18 -5.43
C GLY A 106 -5.37 -14.77 -5.42
N PHE A 107 -5.94 -14.38 -6.53
CA PHE A 107 -6.44 -13.02 -6.72
C PHE A 107 -7.68 -12.71 -5.88
N LYS A 108 -8.67 -13.62 -5.88
CA LYS A 108 -9.96 -13.36 -5.23
C LYS A 108 -9.87 -13.14 -3.73
N PRO A 109 -9.12 -13.96 -2.95
CA PRO A 109 -8.99 -13.73 -1.51
C PRO A 109 -8.33 -12.37 -1.21
N VAL A 110 -7.32 -11.98 -1.98
CA VAL A 110 -6.66 -10.71 -1.82
C VAL A 110 -7.60 -9.55 -2.16
N LEU A 111 -8.36 -9.66 -3.25
CA LEU A 111 -9.34 -8.65 -3.63
C LEU A 111 -10.37 -8.39 -2.53
N LYS A 112 -10.84 -9.45 -1.85
CA LYS A 112 -11.78 -9.32 -0.74
C LYS A 112 -11.20 -8.49 0.40
N ILE A 113 -9.93 -8.70 0.72
CA ILE A 113 -9.24 -7.91 1.77
C ILE A 113 -9.14 -6.44 1.35
N LEU A 114 -8.79 -6.19 0.09
CA LEU A 114 -8.71 -4.82 -0.41
C LEU A 114 -10.04 -4.09 -0.31
N LYS A 115 -11.15 -4.77 -0.62
CA LYS A 115 -12.50 -4.21 -0.49
C LYS A 115 -12.83 -3.86 0.96
N ARG A 116 -12.50 -4.76 1.91
CA ARG A 116 -12.73 -4.50 3.33
C ARG A 116 -11.87 -3.33 3.82
N THR A 117 -10.63 -3.26 3.38
CA THR A 117 -9.73 -2.15 3.73
C THR A 117 -10.24 -0.84 3.15
N HIS A 118 -10.73 -0.84 1.93
CA HIS A 118 -11.35 0.33 1.31
C HIS A 118 -12.51 0.86 2.17
N ASN A 119 -13.37 -0.03 2.64
CA ASN A 119 -14.49 0.37 3.51
C ASN A 119 -14.00 1.01 4.80
N GLN A 120 -12.95 0.48 5.40
CA GLN A 120 -12.37 1.03 6.62
C GLN A 120 -11.71 2.40 6.38
N VAL A 121 -11.05 2.56 5.25
CA VAL A 121 -10.44 3.84 4.86
C VAL A 121 -11.48 4.92 4.61
N SER A 122 -12.65 4.53 4.13
CA SER A 122 -13.73 5.46 3.78
C SER A 122 -14.56 5.95 4.97
N ASP A 123 -14.27 5.51 6.19
CA ASP A 123 -15.14 5.75 7.36
C ASP A 123 -14.98 7.13 8.03
N GLY A 124 -14.24 8.04 7.45
CA GLY A 124 -14.17 9.42 7.91
C GLY A 124 -13.02 9.78 8.84
N CYS A 125 -12.06 8.86 9.07
CA CYS A 125 -10.90 9.12 9.92
C CYS A 125 -9.70 9.76 9.19
N GLY A 126 -9.88 10.17 7.95
CA GLY A 126 -8.86 10.87 7.18
C GLY A 126 -7.79 9.96 6.57
N HIS A 127 -8.04 8.67 6.53
CA HIS A 127 -7.08 7.70 6.02
C HIS A 127 -6.96 7.72 4.50
N ASN A 128 -5.82 7.22 4.00
CA ASN A 128 -5.64 6.88 2.59
C ASN A 128 -5.02 5.49 2.46
N PHE A 129 -5.38 4.81 1.38
CA PHE A 129 -4.75 3.56 0.98
C PHE A 129 -4.20 3.72 -0.43
N ILE A 130 -2.90 3.51 -0.58
CA ILE A 130 -2.22 3.63 -1.86
C ILE A 130 -1.68 2.25 -2.24
N ILE A 131 -2.10 1.76 -3.40
CA ILE A 131 -1.55 0.54 -3.98
C ILE A 131 -0.70 0.96 -5.17
N SER A 132 0.59 0.64 -5.11
CA SER A 132 1.52 0.84 -6.22
C SER A 132 1.75 -0.50 -6.90
N LEU A 133 1.51 -0.58 -8.19
CA LEU A 133 1.74 -1.80 -8.95
C LEU A 133 2.20 -1.52 -10.38
N ASP A 134 2.95 -2.47 -10.92
CA ASP A 134 3.28 -2.48 -12.33
C ASP A 134 2.14 -3.19 -13.07
N PRO A 135 1.41 -2.49 -13.95
CA PRO A 135 0.28 -3.10 -14.66
C PRO A 135 0.67 -4.31 -15.50
N LYS A 136 1.93 -4.43 -15.89
CA LYS A 136 2.44 -5.59 -16.64
C LYS A 136 2.48 -6.87 -15.82
N ASN A 137 2.41 -6.78 -14.50
CA ASN A 137 2.42 -7.92 -13.60
C ASN A 137 1.01 -8.49 -13.35
N HIS A 138 -0.01 -7.93 -14.00
CA HIS A 138 -1.40 -8.36 -13.83
C HIS A 138 -2.05 -8.65 -15.17
N TYR A 139 -2.97 -9.61 -15.18
CA TYR A 139 -3.83 -9.85 -16.33
C TYR A 139 -4.81 -8.69 -16.48
N ASP A 140 -5.18 -8.36 -17.71
CA ASP A 140 -6.06 -7.22 -18.00
C ASP A 140 -7.37 -7.26 -17.22
N LYS A 141 -7.97 -8.45 -17.09
CA LYS A 141 -9.21 -8.62 -16.34
C LYS A 141 -9.03 -8.33 -14.85
N GLN A 142 -7.93 -8.80 -14.26
CA GLN A 142 -7.64 -8.57 -12.85
C GLN A 142 -7.31 -7.10 -12.59
N LEU A 143 -6.55 -6.48 -13.49
CA LEU A 143 -6.25 -5.05 -13.39
C LEU A 143 -7.54 -4.22 -13.45
N ALA A 144 -8.47 -4.56 -14.35
CA ALA A 144 -9.76 -3.89 -14.44
C ALA A 144 -10.57 -4.00 -13.14
N GLU A 145 -10.52 -5.15 -12.48
CA GLU A 145 -11.21 -5.33 -11.19
C GLU A 145 -10.56 -4.48 -10.07
N LEU A 146 -9.24 -4.36 -10.06
CA LEU A 146 -8.54 -3.50 -9.11
C LEU A 146 -8.85 -2.03 -9.35
N GLU A 147 -8.90 -1.61 -10.62
CA GLU A 147 -9.29 -0.25 -10.99
C GLU A 147 -10.72 0.05 -10.55
N ALA A 148 -11.62 -0.91 -10.71
CA ALA A 148 -13.03 -0.74 -10.38
C ALA A 148 -13.29 -0.52 -8.87
N ILE A 149 -12.48 -1.12 -7.98
CA ILE A 149 -12.63 -0.92 -6.54
C ILE A 149 -11.91 0.31 -6.02
N SER A 150 -11.03 0.91 -6.81
CA SER A 150 -10.26 2.08 -6.42
C SER A 150 -11.06 3.36 -6.64
N ASP A 151 -10.92 4.32 -5.73
CA ASP A 151 -11.56 5.62 -5.89
C ASP A 151 -10.91 6.44 -7.00
N GLU A 152 -9.59 6.33 -7.13
CA GLU A 152 -8.85 6.98 -8.19
C GLU A 152 -7.76 6.06 -8.73
N VAL A 153 -7.56 6.13 -10.04
CA VAL A 153 -6.52 5.41 -10.75
C VAL A 153 -5.56 6.43 -11.36
N VAL A 154 -4.29 6.30 -11.01
CA VAL A 154 -3.25 7.18 -11.53
C VAL A 154 -2.32 6.35 -12.41
N VAL A 155 -2.24 6.71 -13.69
CA VAL A 155 -1.32 6.07 -14.62
C VAL A 155 -0.10 6.97 -14.74
N SER A 156 1.05 6.44 -14.32
CA SER A 156 2.30 7.19 -14.43
C SER A 156 2.88 6.99 -15.83
N ASN A 157 3.05 8.10 -16.56
CA ASN A 157 3.71 8.10 -17.86
C ASN A 157 5.21 8.38 -17.75
N VAL A 158 5.74 8.39 -16.55
CA VAL A 158 7.18 8.58 -16.35
C VAL A 158 7.87 7.27 -16.67
N GLU A 159 8.44 7.20 -17.87
CA GLU A 159 9.34 6.12 -18.22
C GLU A 159 10.67 6.36 -17.51
N ALA A 160 11.03 5.39 -16.72
CA ALA A 160 12.35 5.41 -16.09
C ALA A 160 13.41 5.04 -17.12
#